data_36c4466b6d9cf42e72f3e27217c85d1e
#
_entry.id   36c4466b6d9cf42e72f3e27217c85d1e
#
_cell.length_a   1.000
_cell.length_b   1.000
_cell.length_c   1.000
_cell.angle_alpha   90.00
_cell.angle_beta   90.00
_cell.angle_gamma   90.00
#
_symmetry.space_group_name_H-M   'P 1'
#
loop_
_entity.id
_entity.type
_entity.pdbx_description
1 polymer ?
#
loop_
_entity_poly.entity_id
_entity_poly.type
_entity_poly.pdbx_seq_one_letter_code
_entity_poly.pdbx_strand_id
1 'polypeptide(L)'
;MENQMSVTPHGIHHVTAIAGDPQRNVDFYTKVFGLRLVKQTVNFDAPHIWHLYYGDEQGSPASILTFFPWPGVTPGREGSGLTTATSFSVPATSLGFWSNHLAGLNIHWAWGKDSSGHDLIEVRDYDGMRLQLVGTVSDTRSGWDGVANIPAEHAVRGLHSVELSQTQIDPTAAMLQDLLGMSLLSESSGKANFQMAEGASGTKVEVLGGVGDRGLQAGGTVHHVAFRAPDLTTMELWQQELMNRGVAVTEIKDRQYFKSIYFREPGGVLFEIATDDPGFDIDEPLLELGKKLKLPPWLEPSRDQIQQSLTEINV
;
A
#
# COMPACT_ATOMS: atom_id res chain seq x y z
N MET A 1 -21.59 -6.08 -30.79
CA MET A 1 -20.33 -6.33 -30.03
C MET A 1 -19.77 -4.95 -29.72
N GLU A 2 -20.19 -4.40 -28.60
CA GLU A 2 -19.67 -3.14 -28.11
C GLU A 2 -18.22 -3.35 -27.71
N ASN A 3 -17.39 -2.44 -28.14
CA ASN A 3 -15.97 -2.40 -27.84
C ASN A 3 -15.86 -2.19 -26.31
N GLN A 4 -15.70 -3.27 -25.54
CA GLN A 4 -15.28 -3.16 -24.15
C GLN A 4 -13.91 -2.50 -24.14
N MET A 5 -13.87 -1.21 -23.82
CA MET A 5 -12.63 -0.55 -23.44
C MET A 5 -12.18 -1.19 -22.12
N SER A 6 -11.32 -2.19 -22.21
CA SER A 6 -10.65 -2.74 -21.06
C SER A 6 -9.62 -1.69 -20.58
N VAL A 7 -10.03 -0.86 -19.65
CA VAL A 7 -9.12 0.07 -18.99
C VAL A 7 -8.44 -0.72 -17.88
N THR A 8 -7.14 -0.98 -18.02
CA THR A 8 -6.35 -1.69 -17.01
C THR A 8 -5.65 -0.67 -16.09
N PRO A 9 -5.62 -0.88 -14.76
CA PRO A 9 -4.85 -0.05 -13.86
C PRO A 9 -3.36 -0.03 -14.22
N HIS A 10 -2.73 1.11 -14.02
CA HIS A 10 -1.31 1.26 -14.31
C HIS A 10 -0.41 0.68 -13.20
N GLY A 11 -0.98 0.02 -12.21
CA GLY A 11 -0.28 -0.60 -11.09
C GLY A 11 -0.96 -0.33 -9.75
N ILE A 12 -0.30 -0.69 -8.67
CA ILE A 12 -0.69 -0.33 -7.31
C ILE A 12 -0.33 1.14 -7.10
N HIS A 13 -1.27 1.95 -6.60
CA HIS A 13 -1.02 3.33 -6.20
C HIS A 13 -0.38 3.38 -4.82
N HIS A 14 -1.06 2.81 -3.84
CA HIS A 14 -0.61 2.73 -2.46
C HIS A 14 -1.25 1.55 -1.72
N VAL A 15 -0.71 1.27 -0.55
CA VAL A 15 -1.33 0.37 0.43
C VAL A 15 -1.53 1.16 1.72
N THR A 16 -2.73 1.06 2.32
CA THR A 16 -3.03 1.67 3.62
C THR A 16 -3.23 0.58 4.66
N ALA A 17 -2.62 0.73 5.82
CA ALA A 17 -2.72 -0.22 6.92
C ALA A 17 -3.13 0.47 8.23
N ILE A 18 -3.52 -0.33 9.21
CA ILE A 18 -3.86 0.11 10.56
C ILE A 18 -2.66 -0.20 11.47
N ALA A 19 -2.19 0.81 12.19
CA ALA A 19 -1.12 0.67 13.18
C ALA A 19 -1.64 1.02 14.59
N GLY A 20 -0.85 0.70 15.59
CA GLY A 20 -1.13 1.06 16.98
C GLY A 20 -0.51 2.41 17.35
N ASP A 21 0.72 2.40 17.82
CA ASP A 21 1.43 3.59 18.28
C ASP A 21 2.05 4.37 17.12
N PRO A 22 1.72 5.67 16.93
CA PRO A 22 2.21 6.45 15.81
C PRO A 22 3.72 6.68 15.83
N GLN A 23 4.36 6.82 17.01
CA GLN A 23 5.81 7.00 17.07
C GLN A 23 6.56 5.71 16.68
N ARG A 24 6.10 4.56 17.16
CA ARG A 24 6.67 3.27 16.76
C ARG A 24 6.52 3.02 15.26
N ASN A 25 5.39 3.45 14.69
CA ASN A 25 5.17 3.39 13.24
C ASN A 25 6.17 4.26 12.49
N VAL A 26 6.34 5.54 12.88
CA VAL A 26 7.35 6.44 12.30
C VAL A 26 8.74 5.82 12.42
N ASP A 27 9.15 5.36 13.60
CA ASP A 27 10.48 4.79 13.82
C ASP A 27 10.75 3.57 12.93
N PHE A 28 9.77 2.68 12.76
CA PHE A 28 9.94 1.51 11.92
C PHE A 28 10.13 1.88 10.45
N TYR A 29 9.21 2.67 9.90
CA TYR A 29 9.24 2.93 8.45
C TYR A 29 10.34 3.91 8.02
N THR A 30 10.77 4.80 8.90
CA THR A 30 11.88 5.73 8.58
C THR A 30 13.26 5.15 8.94
N LYS A 31 13.42 4.49 10.09
CA LYS A 31 14.74 4.06 10.59
C LYS A 31 15.08 2.61 10.23
N VAL A 32 14.08 1.71 10.21
CA VAL A 32 14.29 0.29 9.88
C VAL A 32 14.13 0.06 8.38
N PHE A 33 13.03 0.54 7.79
CA PHE A 33 12.72 0.33 6.37
C PHE A 33 13.32 1.40 5.44
N GLY A 34 13.72 2.54 5.99
CA GLY A 34 14.39 3.60 5.25
C GLY A 34 13.51 4.33 4.24
N LEU A 35 12.20 4.36 4.45
CA LEU A 35 11.28 5.15 3.64
C LEU A 35 11.26 6.61 4.11
N ARG A 36 11.01 7.54 3.20
CA ARG A 36 10.73 8.91 3.59
C ARG A 36 9.32 9.02 4.17
N LEU A 37 9.16 9.71 5.31
CA LEU A 37 7.85 10.20 5.72
C LEU A 37 7.51 11.39 4.81
N VAL A 38 6.62 11.18 3.82
CA VAL A 38 6.30 12.19 2.81
C VAL A 38 5.13 13.08 3.17
N LYS A 39 4.25 12.62 4.08
CA LYS A 39 3.13 13.45 4.56
C LYS A 39 2.72 13.08 5.97
N GLN A 40 2.53 14.11 6.80
CA GLN A 40 1.84 14.06 8.07
C GLN A 40 0.50 14.77 7.91
N THR A 41 -0.60 14.02 7.93
CA THR A 41 -1.95 14.57 7.93
C THR A 41 -2.84 13.73 8.83
N VAL A 42 -4.15 13.91 8.77
CA VAL A 42 -5.11 13.16 9.57
C VAL A 42 -6.01 12.31 8.68
N ASN A 43 -6.60 11.28 9.24
CA ASN A 43 -7.70 10.59 8.58
C ASN A 43 -8.87 11.58 8.41
N PHE A 44 -9.22 11.94 7.19
CA PHE A 44 -10.25 12.97 6.92
C PHE A 44 -11.65 12.55 7.36
N ASP A 45 -11.88 11.26 7.54
CA ASP A 45 -13.13 10.71 8.08
C ASP A 45 -13.08 10.58 9.63
N ALA A 46 -11.88 10.69 10.26
CA ALA A 46 -11.65 10.66 11.72
C ALA A 46 -10.47 11.58 12.11
N PRO A 47 -10.63 12.92 12.11
CA PRO A 47 -9.52 13.87 12.20
C PRO A 47 -8.68 13.84 13.50
N HIS A 48 -9.08 13.07 14.50
CA HIS A 48 -8.31 12.80 15.71
C HIS A 48 -7.29 11.66 15.56
N ILE A 49 -7.18 11.07 14.37
CA ILE A 49 -6.26 9.99 14.03
C ILE A 49 -5.30 10.46 12.95
N TRP A 50 -4.01 10.23 13.15
CA TRP A 50 -3.00 10.49 12.14
C TRP A 50 -3.28 9.72 10.84
N HIS A 51 -2.89 10.30 9.71
CA HIS A 51 -2.67 9.61 8.45
C HIS A 51 -1.24 9.89 8.01
N LEU A 52 -0.38 8.90 8.17
CA LEU A 52 1.05 8.99 7.88
C LEU A 52 1.34 8.30 6.56
N TYR A 53 2.07 8.98 5.67
CA TYR A 53 2.41 8.47 4.34
C TYR A 53 3.93 8.31 4.23
N TYR A 54 4.37 7.14 3.82
CA TYR A 54 5.77 6.81 3.57
C TYR A 54 5.96 6.44 2.12
N GLY A 55 7.11 6.77 1.54
CA GLY A 55 7.39 6.44 0.14
C GLY A 55 8.83 6.72 -0.25
N ASP A 56 9.04 6.92 -1.56
CA ASP A 56 10.28 7.44 -2.12
C ASP A 56 10.44 8.94 -1.81
N GLU A 57 11.34 9.63 -2.51
CA GLU A 57 11.61 11.05 -2.28
C GLU A 57 10.37 11.95 -2.42
N GLN A 58 9.45 11.61 -3.33
CA GLN A 58 8.29 12.45 -3.68
C GLN A 58 6.96 11.88 -3.19
N GLY A 59 6.94 10.62 -2.73
CA GLY A 59 5.71 9.86 -2.55
C GLY A 59 5.07 9.50 -3.88
N SER A 60 5.88 9.02 -4.82
CA SER A 60 5.39 8.64 -6.15
C SER A 60 4.40 7.49 -6.06
N PRO A 61 3.36 7.44 -6.90
CA PRO A 61 2.51 6.25 -7.03
C PRO A 61 3.34 4.98 -7.20
N ALA A 62 2.91 3.89 -6.57
CA ALA A 62 3.65 2.64 -6.43
C ALA A 62 4.87 2.68 -5.49
N SER A 63 5.11 3.77 -4.76
CA SER A 63 6.07 3.79 -3.65
C SER A 63 5.39 3.89 -2.27
N ILE A 64 4.12 4.27 -2.24
CA ILE A 64 3.42 4.76 -1.05
C ILE A 64 2.89 3.63 -0.19
N LEU A 65 3.30 3.60 1.08
CA LEU A 65 2.66 2.86 2.16
C LEU A 65 2.11 3.87 3.18
N THR A 66 0.85 3.74 3.56
CA THR A 66 0.22 4.69 4.48
C THR A 66 -0.37 4.01 5.71
N PHE A 67 -0.55 4.78 6.78
CA PHE A 67 -1.05 4.23 8.03
C PHE A 67 -2.11 5.13 8.68
N PHE A 68 -3.07 4.46 9.29
CA PHE A 68 -3.95 5.01 10.33
C PHE A 68 -3.50 4.47 11.70
N PRO A 69 -2.63 5.16 12.44
CA PRO A 69 -2.28 4.76 13.80
C PRO A 69 -3.44 5.04 14.76
N TRP A 70 -4.00 4.00 15.35
CA TRP A 70 -5.05 4.05 16.36
C TRP A 70 -4.50 3.65 17.73
N PRO A 71 -4.12 4.58 18.59
CA PRO A 71 -3.59 4.25 19.90
C PRO A 71 -4.53 3.33 20.68
N GLY A 72 -3.99 2.19 21.15
CA GLY A 72 -4.78 1.21 21.89
C GLY A 72 -5.63 0.26 21.03
N VAL A 73 -5.49 0.27 19.71
CA VAL A 73 -6.16 -0.71 18.85
C VAL A 73 -5.71 -2.13 19.21
N THR A 74 -6.64 -3.07 19.20
CA THR A 74 -6.31 -4.49 19.39
C THR A 74 -5.58 -5.03 18.17
N PRO A 75 -4.68 -6.02 18.33
CA PRO A 75 -4.05 -6.70 17.19
C PRO A 75 -5.09 -7.33 16.28
N GLY A 76 -4.88 -7.18 14.97
CA GLY A 76 -5.64 -7.89 13.95
C GLY A 76 -5.22 -9.36 13.85
N ARG A 77 -5.83 -10.08 12.94
CA ARG A 77 -5.51 -11.47 12.63
C ARG A 77 -5.59 -11.73 11.15
N GLU A 78 -4.51 -12.23 10.57
CA GLU A 78 -4.49 -12.69 9.18
C GLU A 78 -5.58 -13.74 8.94
N GLY A 79 -6.11 -13.75 7.72
CA GLY A 79 -7.15 -14.68 7.31
C GLY A 79 -7.80 -14.29 6.01
N SER A 80 -8.84 -15.02 5.60
CA SER A 80 -9.55 -14.76 4.36
C SER A 80 -10.24 -13.38 4.36
N GLY A 81 -10.25 -12.73 3.20
CA GLY A 81 -10.83 -11.40 3.00
C GLY A 81 -9.92 -10.26 3.43
N LEU A 82 -8.61 -10.50 3.58
CA LEU A 82 -7.61 -9.48 3.86
C LEU A 82 -6.45 -9.54 2.86
N THR A 83 -5.75 -8.41 2.73
CA THR A 83 -4.40 -8.37 2.18
C THR A 83 -3.43 -8.79 3.28
N THR A 84 -2.72 -9.90 3.08
CA THR A 84 -1.90 -10.54 4.12
C THR A 84 -0.42 -10.29 3.99
N ALA A 85 0.07 -9.84 2.83
CA ALA A 85 1.44 -9.35 2.70
C ALA A 85 1.51 -8.15 1.77
N THR A 86 2.42 -7.23 2.09
CA THR A 86 2.82 -6.11 1.22
C THR A 86 4.30 -6.28 0.90
N SER A 87 4.61 -6.38 -0.39
CA SER A 87 5.97 -6.63 -0.87
C SER A 87 6.57 -5.37 -1.46
N PHE A 88 7.83 -5.11 -1.14
CA PHE A 88 8.63 -4.02 -1.67
C PHE A 88 9.76 -4.56 -2.53
N SER A 89 10.13 -3.81 -3.55
CA SER A 89 11.27 -4.10 -4.41
C SER A 89 12.55 -3.51 -3.84
N VAL A 90 13.61 -4.32 -3.81
CA VAL A 90 14.99 -3.90 -3.56
C VAL A 90 15.88 -4.49 -4.64
N PRO A 91 17.09 -3.96 -4.91
CA PRO A 91 18.04 -4.64 -5.79
C PRO A 91 18.33 -6.06 -5.31
N ALA A 92 18.36 -7.04 -6.21
CA ALA A 92 18.62 -8.44 -5.84
C ALA A 92 19.94 -8.61 -5.08
N THR A 93 20.95 -7.79 -5.40
CA THR A 93 22.25 -7.75 -4.72
C THR A 93 22.20 -7.18 -3.31
N SER A 94 21.08 -6.56 -2.91
CA SER A 94 20.91 -5.89 -1.62
C SER A 94 20.35 -6.79 -0.52
N LEU A 95 19.88 -8.01 -0.83
CA LEU A 95 19.27 -8.89 0.18
C LEU A 95 20.26 -9.26 1.31
N GLY A 96 21.55 -9.42 0.99
CA GLY A 96 22.60 -9.63 2.00
C GLY A 96 22.79 -8.42 2.94
N PHE A 97 22.71 -7.20 2.41
CA PHE A 97 22.70 -5.98 3.22
C PHE A 97 21.48 -5.95 4.15
N TRP A 98 20.29 -6.19 3.61
CA TRP A 98 19.04 -6.16 4.38
C TRP A 98 19.00 -7.18 5.50
N SER A 99 19.47 -8.42 5.28
CA SER A 99 19.54 -9.43 6.33
C SER A 99 20.44 -9.00 7.49
N ASN A 100 21.61 -8.39 7.19
CA ASN A 100 22.53 -7.88 8.20
C ASN A 100 21.97 -6.64 8.91
N HIS A 101 21.35 -5.72 8.19
CA HIS A 101 20.74 -4.52 8.73
C HIS A 101 19.62 -4.86 9.73
N LEU A 102 18.69 -5.72 9.37
CA LEU A 102 17.59 -6.16 10.23
C LEU A 102 18.11 -6.91 11.47
N ALA A 103 19.10 -7.80 11.29
CA ALA A 103 19.74 -8.50 12.40
C ALA A 103 20.45 -7.54 13.36
N GLY A 104 21.14 -6.52 12.83
CA GLY A 104 21.79 -5.49 13.63
C GLY A 104 20.83 -4.63 14.47
N LEU A 105 19.59 -4.50 14.03
CA LEU A 105 18.50 -3.82 14.73
C LEU A 105 17.67 -4.76 15.62
N ASN A 106 18.03 -6.04 15.72
CA ASN A 106 17.28 -7.08 16.42
C ASN A 106 15.84 -7.25 15.89
N ILE A 107 15.63 -7.00 14.61
CA ILE A 107 14.36 -7.26 13.93
C ILE A 107 14.39 -8.71 13.42
N HIS A 108 13.35 -9.48 13.76
CA HIS A 108 13.25 -10.86 13.28
C HIS A 108 12.87 -10.87 11.79
N TRP A 109 13.56 -11.72 11.01
CA TRP A 109 13.33 -11.87 9.57
C TRP A 109 13.54 -13.33 9.15
N ALA A 110 13.04 -13.69 7.97
CA ALA A 110 13.21 -15.02 7.37
C ALA A 110 13.44 -14.93 5.85
N TRP A 111 14.20 -15.89 5.30
CA TRP A 111 14.30 -16.06 3.85
C TRP A 111 13.02 -16.68 3.28
N GLY A 112 12.66 -16.26 2.07
CA GLY A 112 11.58 -16.83 1.29
C GLY A 112 11.80 -16.69 -0.20
N LYS A 113 10.78 -17.07 -0.97
CA LYS A 113 10.70 -16.85 -2.41
C LYS A 113 9.30 -16.32 -2.76
N ASP A 114 9.25 -15.40 -3.72
CA ASP A 114 7.98 -15.01 -4.31
C ASP A 114 7.46 -16.10 -5.27
N SER A 115 6.26 -15.90 -5.79
CA SER A 115 5.62 -16.80 -6.75
C SER A 115 6.34 -16.91 -8.10
N SER A 116 7.24 -15.98 -8.41
CA SER A 116 8.10 -15.98 -9.59
C SER A 116 9.47 -16.61 -9.34
N GLY A 117 9.77 -17.04 -8.10
CA GLY A 117 11.02 -17.66 -7.68
C GLY A 117 12.12 -16.67 -7.28
N HIS A 118 11.83 -15.37 -7.18
CA HIS A 118 12.79 -14.40 -6.68
C HIS A 118 13.00 -14.59 -5.18
N ASP A 119 14.24 -14.45 -4.74
CA ASP A 119 14.57 -14.48 -3.32
C ASP A 119 13.99 -13.23 -2.63
N LEU A 120 13.48 -13.42 -1.43
CA LEU A 120 12.95 -12.34 -0.61
C LEU A 120 13.33 -12.50 0.87
N ILE A 121 13.24 -11.41 1.60
CA ILE A 121 13.27 -11.37 3.05
C ILE A 121 11.87 -11.03 3.55
N GLU A 122 11.32 -11.86 4.43
CA GLU A 122 10.07 -11.58 5.14
C GLU A 122 10.39 -10.98 6.50
N VAL A 123 9.64 -9.93 6.87
CA VAL A 123 9.76 -9.23 8.13
C VAL A 123 8.37 -8.80 8.61
N ARG A 124 8.20 -8.63 9.92
CA ARG A 124 7.00 -8.00 10.48
C ARG A 124 7.35 -6.68 11.13
N ASP A 125 6.47 -5.69 10.93
CA ASP A 125 6.61 -4.43 11.66
C ASP A 125 6.26 -4.60 13.15
N TYR A 126 6.32 -3.50 13.90
CA TYR A 126 6.07 -3.52 15.35
C TYR A 126 4.62 -3.83 15.74
N ASP A 127 3.67 -3.75 14.80
CA ASP A 127 2.26 -4.11 14.99
C ASP A 127 1.93 -5.51 14.41
N GLY A 128 2.93 -6.17 13.79
CA GLY A 128 2.82 -7.51 13.25
C GLY A 128 2.45 -7.57 11.76
N MET A 129 2.35 -6.42 11.07
CA MET A 129 2.09 -6.39 9.63
C MET A 129 3.20 -7.12 8.86
N ARG A 130 2.82 -8.04 7.98
CA ARG A 130 3.74 -8.83 7.18
C ARG A 130 4.22 -8.07 5.96
N LEU A 131 5.53 -7.88 5.88
CA LEU A 131 6.23 -7.16 4.83
C LEU A 131 7.25 -8.09 4.17
N GLN A 132 7.51 -7.85 2.88
CA GLN A 132 8.50 -8.63 2.12
C GLN A 132 9.41 -7.67 1.35
N LEU A 133 10.72 -7.92 1.37
CA LEU A 133 11.72 -7.27 0.53
C LEU A 133 12.11 -8.24 -0.58
N VAL A 134 11.62 -8.02 -1.79
CA VAL A 134 11.83 -8.88 -2.96
C VAL A 134 13.03 -8.39 -3.75
N GLY A 135 14.01 -9.25 -3.96
CA GLY A 135 15.19 -8.96 -4.75
C GLY A 135 14.88 -8.93 -6.25
N THR A 136 14.93 -7.76 -6.87
CA THR A 136 14.62 -7.58 -8.30
C THR A 136 15.86 -7.13 -9.08
N VAL A 137 15.94 -7.52 -10.35
CA VAL A 137 17.03 -7.12 -11.26
C VAL A 137 16.59 -6.06 -12.27
N SER A 138 15.30 -5.95 -12.53
CA SER A 138 14.73 -5.11 -13.60
C SER A 138 14.08 -3.82 -13.12
N ASP A 139 13.90 -3.63 -11.81
CA ASP A 139 13.32 -2.41 -11.27
C ASP A 139 14.35 -1.27 -11.29
N THR A 140 14.06 -0.23 -12.06
CA THR A 140 14.95 0.93 -12.26
C THR A 140 14.52 2.15 -11.44
N ARG A 141 13.46 2.04 -10.62
CA ARG A 141 13.03 3.13 -9.73
C ARG A 141 14.12 3.45 -8.73
N SER A 142 14.22 4.72 -8.34
CA SER A 142 15.07 5.15 -7.23
C SER A 142 14.30 5.07 -5.92
N GLY A 143 14.96 4.62 -4.86
CA GLY A 143 14.43 4.71 -3.51
C GLY A 143 14.85 6.02 -2.83
N TRP A 144 14.38 6.24 -1.61
CA TRP A 144 14.81 7.33 -0.76
C TRP A 144 16.22 7.05 -0.19
N ASP A 145 17.14 8.01 -0.31
CA ASP A 145 18.54 7.89 0.12
C ASP A 145 18.89 8.77 1.34
N GLY A 146 17.89 9.42 1.93
CA GLY A 146 18.10 10.32 3.08
C GLY A 146 18.33 9.64 4.42
N VAL A 147 18.54 8.33 4.47
CA VAL A 147 18.75 7.55 5.70
C VAL A 147 20.21 7.12 5.83
N ALA A 148 20.92 7.66 6.80
CA ALA A 148 22.39 7.53 6.91
C ALA A 148 22.93 6.09 6.96
N ASN A 149 22.14 5.12 7.43
CA ASN A 149 22.55 3.72 7.57
C ASN A 149 21.96 2.79 6.48
N ILE A 150 21.29 3.36 5.47
CA ILE A 150 20.78 2.63 4.29
C ILE A 150 21.31 3.36 3.05
N PRO A 151 22.43 2.92 2.47
CA PRO A 151 22.96 3.51 1.24
C PRO A 151 21.99 3.44 0.07
N ALA A 152 22.02 4.43 -0.82
CA ALA A 152 21.11 4.56 -1.97
C ALA A 152 21.04 3.28 -2.84
N GLU A 153 22.17 2.58 -3.01
CA GLU A 153 22.23 1.32 -3.76
C GLU A 153 21.45 0.17 -3.11
N HIS A 154 21.08 0.30 -1.84
CA HIS A 154 20.30 -0.69 -1.09
C HIS A 154 18.86 -0.22 -0.79
N ALA A 155 18.53 1.02 -1.11
CA ALA A 155 17.24 1.61 -0.76
C ALA A 155 16.05 0.82 -1.32
N VAL A 156 14.95 0.84 -0.58
CA VAL A 156 13.65 0.32 -1.04
C VAL A 156 13.18 1.16 -2.22
N ARG A 157 12.86 0.51 -3.35
CA ARG A 157 12.49 1.19 -4.60
C ARG A 157 11.00 1.48 -4.75
N GLY A 158 10.18 0.87 -3.90
CA GLY A 158 8.73 1.01 -3.90
C GLY A 158 8.02 -0.33 -3.81
N LEU A 159 6.71 -0.34 -3.93
CA LEU A 159 5.89 -1.54 -3.89
C LEU A 159 6.27 -2.50 -5.02
N HIS A 160 6.26 -3.79 -4.73
CA HIS A 160 6.45 -4.87 -5.70
C HIS A 160 5.13 -5.57 -6.01
N SER A 161 4.43 -6.03 -4.98
CA SER A 161 3.18 -6.80 -5.08
C SER A 161 2.39 -6.75 -3.77
N VAL A 162 1.15 -7.23 -3.83
CA VAL A 162 0.33 -7.53 -2.65
C VAL A 162 -0.17 -8.96 -2.71
N GLU A 163 -0.33 -9.59 -1.54
CA GLU A 163 -0.92 -10.92 -1.37
C GLU A 163 -2.31 -10.78 -0.75
N LEU A 164 -3.32 -11.33 -1.41
CA LEU A 164 -4.70 -11.39 -0.92
C LEU A 164 -5.00 -12.80 -0.46
N SER A 165 -5.48 -12.97 0.77
CA SER A 165 -5.93 -14.28 1.28
C SER A 165 -7.43 -14.43 1.14
N GLN A 166 -7.88 -15.51 0.49
CA GLN A 166 -9.27 -15.75 0.15
C GLN A 166 -9.71 -17.17 0.52
N THR A 167 -11.00 -17.34 0.79
CA THR A 167 -11.57 -18.70 0.93
C THR A 167 -11.58 -19.41 -0.43
N GLN A 168 -11.90 -18.66 -1.50
CA GLN A 168 -11.93 -19.13 -2.89
C GLN A 168 -11.25 -18.10 -3.80
N ILE A 169 -10.47 -18.56 -4.77
CA ILE A 169 -9.76 -17.70 -5.73
C ILE A 169 -10.70 -17.11 -6.78
N ASP A 170 -11.58 -17.93 -7.34
CA ASP A 170 -12.33 -17.63 -8.56
C ASP A 170 -13.09 -16.29 -8.53
N PRO A 171 -13.84 -15.92 -7.46
CA PRO A 171 -14.58 -14.67 -7.47
C PRO A 171 -13.68 -13.44 -7.53
N THR A 172 -12.55 -13.48 -6.79
CA THR A 172 -11.54 -12.42 -6.82
C THR A 172 -10.82 -12.40 -8.17
N ALA A 173 -10.43 -13.57 -8.70
CA ALA A 173 -9.80 -13.71 -10.01
C ALA A 173 -10.66 -13.11 -11.12
N ALA A 174 -11.96 -13.41 -11.15
CA ALA A 174 -12.89 -12.83 -12.12
C ALA A 174 -12.93 -11.30 -12.05
N MET A 175 -12.95 -10.71 -10.84
CA MET A 175 -12.90 -9.25 -10.70
C MET A 175 -11.57 -8.68 -11.20
N LEU A 176 -10.43 -9.28 -10.85
CA LEU A 176 -9.12 -8.83 -11.29
C LEU A 176 -8.98 -8.87 -12.82
N GLN A 177 -9.48 -9.93 -13.45
CA GLN A 177 -9.40 -10.10 -14.91
C GLN A 177 -10.47 -9.31 -15.67
N ASP A 178 -11.74 -9.50 -15.32
CA ASP A 178 -12.85 -9.03 -16.15
C ASP A 178 -13.19 -7.55 -15.92
N LEU A 179 -12.87 -7.02 -14.73
CA LEU A 179 -13.11 -5.61 -14.39
C LEU A 179 -11.82 -4.78 -14.45
N LEU A 180 -10.76 -5.26 -13.78
CA LEU A 180 -9.50 -4.53 -13.71
C LEU A 180 -8.53 -4.90 -14.85
N GLY A 181 -8.92 -5.79 -15.78
CA GLY A 181 -8.15 -6.11 -16.97
C GLY A 181 -6.76 -6.71 -16.69
N MET A 182 -6.57 -7.33 -15.51
CA MET A 182 -5.30 -7.95 -15.16
C MET A 182 -5.10 -9.26 -15.91
N SER A 183 -3.87 -9.54 -16.31
CA SER A 183 -3.50 -10.81 -16.93
C SER A 183 -3.16 -11.84 -15.87
N LEU A 184 -3.69 -13.06 -16.01
CA LEU A 184 -3.26 -14.21 -15.20
C LEU A 184 -1.87 -14.66 -15.67
N LEU A 185 -0.88 -14.61 -14.78
CA LEU A 185 0.49 -15.05 -15.06
C LEU A 185 0.71 -16.54 -14.80
N SER A 186 0.18 -17.01 -13.68
CA SER A 186 0.30 -18.41 -13.28
C SER A 186 -0.80 -18.76 -12.30
N GLU A 187 -1.20 -20.02 -12.34
CA GLU A 187 -2.09 -20.63 -11.38
C GLU A 187 -1.52 -21.97 -10.96
N SER A 188 -1.54 -22.25 -9.70
CA SER A 188 -1.12 -23.52 -9.12
C SER A 188 -2.00 -23.83 -7.92
N SER A 189 -1.88 -25.03 -7.35
CA SER A 189 -2.68 -25.50 -6.22
C SER A 189 -2.82 -24.46 -5.11
N GLY A 190 -3.95 -23.74 -5.06
CA GLY A 190 -4.26 -22.77 -4.02
C GLY A 190 -3.66 -21.36 -4.20
N LYS A 191 -3.07 -21.05 -5.36
CA LYS A 191 -2.50 -19.73 -5.66
C LYS A 191 -2.76 -19.31 -7.09
N ALA A 192 -3.07 -18.02 -7.30
CA ALA A 192 -3.12 -17.41 -8.63
C ALA A 192 -2.38 -16.06 -8.62
N ASN A 193 -1.62 -15.79 -9.66
CA ASN A 193 -0.82 -14.57 -9.79
C ASN A 193 -1.32 -13.75 -10.96
N PHE A 194 -1.59 -12.50 -10.69
CA PHE A 194 -2.11 -11.54 -11.67
C PHE A 194 -1.16 -10.37 -11.83
N GLN A 195 -1.19 -9.76 -13.02
CA GLN A 195 -0.35 -8.63 -13.37
C GLN A 195 -1.14 -7.57 -14.11
N MET A 196 -0.93 -6.33 -13.71
CA MET A 196 -1.34 -5.14 -14.44
C MET A 196 -0.22 -4.73 -15.37
N ALA A 197 -0.52 -4.17 -16.54
CA ALA A 197 0.45 -3.68 -17.51
C ALA A 197 1.62 -4.65 -17.80
N GLU A 198 2.71 -4.18 -18.36
CA GLU A 198 3.84 -5.01 -18.83
C GLU A 198 4.90 -5.22 -17.72
N GLY A 199 4.59 -6.03 -16.69
CA GLY A 199 5.64 -6.71 -15.91
C GLY A 199 6.51 -5.90 -14.98
N ALA A 200 6.22 -4.62 -14.72
CA ALA A 200 6.98 -3.81 -13.79
C ALA A 200 6.71 -4.19 -12.31
N SER A 201 7.63 -3.85 -11.40
CA SER A 201 7.36 -3.88 -9.97
C SER A 201 6.21 -2.94 -9.62
N GLY A 202 5.39 -3.30 -8.63
CA GLY A 202 4.18 -2.54 -8.27
C GLY A 202 2.96 -2.84 -9.14
N THR A 203 3.01 -3.89 -9.96
CA THR A 203 1.90 -4.27 -10.85
C THR A 203 1.33 -5.67 -10.58
N LYS A 204 1.79 -6.35 -9.53
CA LYS A 204 1.43 -7.76 -9.27
C LYS A 204 0.46 -7.89 -8.09
N VAL A 205 -0.49 -8.81 -8.24
CA VAL A 205 -1.40 -9.26 -7.17
C VAL A 205 -1.33 -10.78 -7.10
N GLU A 206 -0.98 -11.32 -5.93
CA GLU A 206 -1.08 -12.75 -5.64
C GLU A 206 -2.37 -13.02 -4.86
N VAL A 207 -3.12 -14.05 -5.23
CA VAL A 207 -4.33 -14.49 -4.53
C VAL A 207 -4.10 -15.89 -3.99
N LEU A 208 -4.15 -16.03 -2.66
CA LEU A 208 -4.12 -17.30 -1.95
C LEU A 208 -5.53 -17.79 -1.70
N GLY A 209 -5.84 -19.01 -2.13
CA GLY A 209 -7.11 -19.69 -1.87
C GLY A 209 -7.03 -20.71 -0.75
N GLY A 210 -8.19 -21.20 -0.32
CA GLY A 210 -8.29 -22.26 0.70
C GLY A 210 -8.07 -21.77 2.13
N VAL A 211 -8.01 -20.45 2.36
CA VAL A 211 -7.88 -19.86 3.69
C VAL A 211 -9.23 -19.92 4.40
N GLY A 212 -9.37 -20.80 5.39
CA GLY A 212 -10.65 -21.11 6.04
C GLY A 212 -11.13 -20.03 7.01
N ASP A 213 -10.24 -19.54 7.86
CA ASP A 213 -10.59 -18.57 8.90
C ASP A 213 -10.67 -17.16 8.30
N ARG A 214 -11.75 -16.44 8.66
CA ARG A 214 -11.89 -15.03 8.27
C ARG A 214 -10.89 -14.18 9.05
N GLY A 215 -10.21 -13.28 8.33
CA GLY A 215 -9.34 -12.29 8.93
C GLY A 215 -10.09 -11.29 9.80
N LEU A 216 -9.38 -10.70 10.76
CA LEU A 216 -9.84 -9.59 11.60
C LEU A 216 -9.02 -8.36 11.25
N GLN A 217 -9.65 -7.38 10.58
CA GLN A 217 -9.03 -6.11 10.24
C GLN A 217 -8.90 -5.23 11.49
N ALA A 218 -7.68 -5.03 11.99
CA ALA A 218 -7.36 -4.22 13.17
C ALA A 218 -5.85 -3.88 13.14
N GLY A 219 -5.21 -3.55 14.25
CA GLY A 219 -3.78 -3.20 14.31
C GLY A 219 -2.88 -4.24 13.64
N GLY A 220 -1.94 -3.80 12.83
CA GLY A 220 -1.02 -4.67 12.08
C GLY A 220 -1.64 -5.34 10.84
N THR A 221 -2.78 -4.85 10.34
CA THR A 221 -3.37 -5.38 9.10
C THR A 221 -3.59 -4.29 8.06
N VAL A 222 -3.58 -4.69 6.78
CA VAL A 222 -3.91 -3.79 5.68
C VAL A 222 -5.38 -3.40 5.73
N HIS A 223 -5.66 -2.10 5.60
CA HIS A 223 -7.01 -1.54 5.51
C HIS A 223 -7.54 -1.65 4.08
N HIS A 224 -6.75 -1.23 3.09
CA HIS A 224 -7.11 -1.32 1.67
C HIS A 224 -5.86 -1.30 0.77
N VAL A 225 -6.07 -1.74 -0.47
CA VAL A 225 -5.11 -1.62 -1.57
C VAL A 225 -5.70 -0.68 -2.60
N ALA A 226 -4.94 0.33 -3.01
CA ALA A 226 -5.33 1.27 -4.05
C ALA A 226 -4.62 0.97 -5.37
N PHE A 227 -5.39 0.97 -6.45
CA PHE A 227 -4.91 0.82 -7.82
C PHE A 227 -4.92 2.17 -8.55
N ARG A 228 -3.98 2.36 -9.47
CA ARG A 228 -3.76 3.64 -10.17
C ARG A 228 -4.76 3.86 -11.30
N ALA A 229 -5.44 4.99 -11.26
CA ALA A 229 -6.12 5.57 -12.41
C ALA A 229 -5.22 6.69 -12.98
N PRO A 230 -4.98 6.72 -14.30
CA PRO A 230 -4.15 7.77 -14.89
C PRO A 230 -4.77 9.17 -14.73
N ASP A 231 -6.09 9.24 -14.66
CA ASP A 231 -6.85 10.49 -14.56
C ASP A 231 -8.27 10.26 -14.02
N LEU A 232 -8.95 11.38 -13.75
CA LEU A 232 -10.31 11.37 -13.21
C LEU A 232 -11.33 10.76 -14.21
N THR A 233 -11.15 10.98 -15.50
CA THR A 233 -12.07 10.45 -16.54
C THR A 233 -12.03 8.92 -16.53
N THR A 234 -10.84 8.35 -16.43
CA THR A 234 -10.67 6.89 -16.31
C THR A 234 -11.29 6.35 -15.03
N MET A 235 -11.14 7.05 -13.90
CA MET A 235 -11.79 6.67 -12.63
C MET A 235 -13.32 6.69 -12.76
N GLU A 236 -13.90 7.70 -13.41
CA GLU A 236 -15.35 7.80 -13.66
C GLU A 236 -15.86 6.63 -14.51
N LEU A 237 -15.10 6.21 -15.53
CA LEU A 237 -15.43 5.04 -16.34
C LEU A 237 -15.43 3.75 -15.50
N TRP A 238 -14.46 3.56 -14.61
CA TRP A 238 -14.44 2.41 -13.70
C TRP A 238 -15.58 2.47 -12.68
N GLN A 239 -15.87 3.63 -12.13
CA GLN A 239 -17.02 3.80 -11.22
C GLN A 239 -18.31 3.38 -11.89
N GLN A 240 -18.53 3.83 -13.12
CA GLN A 240 -19.73 3.46 -13.89
C GLN A 240 -19.77 1.95 -14.19
N GLU A 241 -18.66 1.34 -14.56
CA GLU A 241 -18.58 -0.09 -14.83
C GLU A 241 -18.85 -0.94 -13.57
N LEU A 242 -18.29 -0.54 -12.41
CA LEU A 242 -18.60 -1.15 -11.12
C LEU A 242 -20.11 -1.10 -10.82
N MET A 243 -20.74 0.05 -11.00
CA MET A 243 -22.19 0.24 -10.81
C MET A 243 -23.00 -0.64 -11.77
N ASN A 244 -22.60 -0.71 -13.05
CA ASN A 244 -23.27 -1.55 -14.07
C ASN A 244 -23.23 -3.03 -13.72
N ARG A 245 -22.16 -3.48 -13.03
CA ARG A 245 -22.01 -4.86 -12.53
C ARG A 245 -22.67 -5.08 -11.17
N GLY A 246 -23.33 -4.08 -10.61
CA GLY A 246 -24.00 -4.16 -9.32
C GLY A 246 -23.05 -4.16 -8.12
N VAL A 247 -21.81 -3.72 -8.29
CA VAL A 247 -20.86 -3.55 -7.20
C VAL A 247 -21.13 -2.23 -6.50
N ALA A 248 -21.29 -2.27 -5.18
CA ALA A 248 -21.43 -1.07 -4.36
C ALA A 248 -20.10 -0.31 -4.34
N VAL A 249 -20.07 0.85 -4.96
CA VAL A 249 -18.92 1.75 -5.03
C VAL A 249 -19.28 3.11 -4.45
N THR A 250 -18.33 3.77 -3.79
CA THR A 250 -18.56 5.11 -3.23
C THR A 250 -18.68 6.16 -4.34
N GLU A 251 -19.19 7.32 -3.95
CA GLU A 251 -18.93 8.57 -4.67
C GLU A 251 -17.42 8.84 -4.76
N ILE A 252 -17.03 9.68 -5.72
CA ILE A 252 -15.64 10.15 -5.83
C ILE A 252 -15.34 11.03 -4.62
N LYS A 253 -14.32 10.62 -3.85
CA LYS A 253 -13.87 11.33 -2.66
C LYS A 253 -12.60 12.14 -2.97
N ASP A 254 -12.61 13.40 -2.53
CA ASP A 254 -11.40 14.22 -2.54
C ASP A 254 -10.54 13.85 -1.33
N ARG A 255 -9.32 13.38 -1.60
CA ARG A 255 -8.32 13.01 -0.59
C ARG A 255 -7.18 14.03 -0.51
N GLN A 256 -7.38 15.24 -1.02
CA GLN A 256 -6.42 16.34 -1.10
C GLN A 256 -5.28 16.05 -2.09
N TYR A 257 -4.61 14.92 -1.97
CA TYR A 257 -3.42 14.52 -2.74
C TYR A 257 -3.75 13.64 -3.95
N PHE A 258 -4.95 13.12 -3.98
CA PHE A 258 -5.54 12.30 -5.07
C PHE A 258 -7.05 12.25 -4.91
N LYS A 259 -7.75 11.78 -5.92
CA LYS A 259 -9.19 11.44 -5.84
C LYS A 259 -9.35 9.94 -5.75
N SER A 260 -10.43 9.47 -5.12
CA SER A 260 -10.59 8.04 -4.85
C SER A 260 -12.04 7.58 -4.94
N ILE A 261 -12.22 6.33 -5.38
CA ILE A 261 -13.43 5.53 -5.18
C ILE A 261 -13.09 4.24 -4.46
N TYR A 262 -14.02 3.75 -3.64
CA TYR A 262 -13.82 2.55 -2.80
C TYR A 262 -14.91 1.53 -3.08
N PHE A 263 -14.52 0.25 -3.12
CA PHE A 263 -15.44 -0.87 -3.23
C PHE A 263 -14.84 -2.13 -2.59
N ARG A 264 -15.69 -3.08 -2.21
CA ARG A 264 -15.21 -4.38 -1.75
C ARG A 264 -15.24 -5.36 -2.92
N GLU A 265 -14.11 -6.03 -3.11
CA GLU A 265 -14.05 -7.16 -4.03
C GLU A 265 -14.80 -8.37 -3.42
N PRO A 266 -15.17 -9.41 -4.21
CA PRO A 266 -16.05 -10.49 -3.74
C PRO A 266 -15.55 -11.27 -2.52
N GLY A 267 -14.24 -11.36 -2.31
CA GLY A 267 -13.65 -12.03 -1.13
C GLY A 267 -13.67 -11.18 0.14
N GLY A 268 -13.94 -9.88 0.01
CA GLY A 268 -14.11 -8.94 1.12
C GLY A 268 -12.98 -7.94 1.31
N VAL A 269 -11.89 -8.03 0.56
CA VAL A 269 -10.81 -7.01 0.61
C VAL A 269 -11.35 -5.67 0.12
N LEU A 270 -11.03 -4.59 0.83
CA LEU A 270 -11.37 -3.25 0.40
C LEU A 270 -10.37 -2.80 -0.67
N PHE A 271 -10.87 -2.52 -1.86
CA PHE A 271 -10.13 -1.93 -2.95
C PHE A 271 -10.46 -0.44 -3.07
N GLU A 272 -9.46 0.30 -3.49
CA GLU A 272 -9.53 1.69 -3.88
C GLU A 272 -9.05 1.84 -5.33
N ILE A 273 -9.59 2.80 -6.05
CA ILE A 273 -9.00 3.30 -7.28
C ILE A 273 -8.64 4.75 -6.99
N ALA A 274 -7.37 5.13 -7.19
CA ALA A 274 -6.84 6.45 -6.89
C ALA A 274 -6.21 7.09 -8.12
N THR A 275 -6.40 8.41 -8.32
CA THR A 275 -5.69 9.17 -9.34
C THR A 275 -4.26 9.47 -8.90
N ASP A 276 -3.34 9.60 -9.86
CA ASP A 276 -1.95 9.98 -9.56
C ASP A 276 -1.85 11.47 -9.14
N ASP A 277 -2.72 12.33 -9.66
CA ASP A 277 -2.75 13.77 -9.41
C ASP A 277 -3.68 14.14 -8.23
N PRO A 278 -3.37 15.28 -7.56
CA PRO A 278 -2.32 16.26 -7.79
C PRO A 278 -0.96 15.94 -7.14
N GLY A 279 -0.86 14.94 -6.24
CA GLY A 279 0.38 14.60 -5.54
C GLY A 279 0.62 15.35 -4.24
N PHE A 280 1.71 14.99 -3.54
CA PHE A 280 1.97 15.49 -2.16
C PHE A 280 2.60 16.88 -2.10
N ASP A 281 3.14 17.38 -3.20
CA ASP A 281 3.78 18.69 -3.28
C ASP A 281 2.81 19.85 -3.48
N ILE A 282 1.51 19.58 -3.58
CA ILE A 282 0.46 20.60 -3.74
C ILE A 282 0.42 21.61 -2.58
N ASP A 283 0.80 21.20 -1.38
CA ASP A 283 0.72 22.03 -0.17
C ASP A 283 2.04 22.15 0.61
N GLU A 284 3.10 21.52 0.14
CA GLU A 284 4.46 21.58 0.70
C GLU A 284 5.51 21.49 -0.41
N PRO A 285 6.59 22.29 -0.37
CA PRO A 285 7.73 22.09 -1.27
C PRO A 285 8.35 20.70 -1.07
N LEU A 286 8.88 20.10 -2.13
CA LEU A 286 9.49 18.76 -2.12
C LEU A 286 10.45 18.54 -0.94
N LEU A 287 11.34 19.48 -0.66
CA LEU A 287 12.32 19.36 0.44
C LEU A 287 11.70 19.45 1.84
N GLU A 288 10.45 19.91 1.96
CA GLU A 288 9.74 20.08 3.23
C GLU A 288 8.70 18.98 3.47
N LEU A 289 8.49 18.08 2.51
CA LEU A 289 7.50 17.00 2.63
C LEU A 289 7.70 16.22 3.94
N GLY A 290 6.58 16.02 4.63
CA GLY A 290 6.50 15.20 5.83
C GLY A 290 7.06 15.83 7.11
N LYS A 291 7.48 17.10 7.11
CA LYS A 291 8.04 17.76 8.31
C LYS A 291 6.98 18.37 9.22
N LYS A 292 5.78 18.64 8.73
CA LYS A 292 4.74 19.34 9.48
C LYS A 292 3.37 18.73 9.22
N LEU A 293 2.46 18.86 10.20
CA LEU A 293 1.05 18.54 10.01
C LEU A 293 0.45 19.44 8.92
N LYS A 294 -0.08 18.80 7.88
CA LYS A 294 -0.88 19.43 6.83
C LYS A 294 -2.33 19.03 6.95
N LEU A 295 -3.21 19.97 6.74
CA LEU A 295 -4.64 19.73 6.74
C LEU A 295 -5.24 20.22 5.41
N PRO A 296 -6.26 19.54 4.88
CA PRO A 296 -6.96 20.05 3.72
C PRO A 296 -7.75 21.32 4.10
N PRO A 297 -8.11 22.18 3.12
CA PRO A 297 -8.77 23.46 3.39
C PRO A 297 -10.03 23.37 4.26
N TRP A 298 -10.79 22.28 4.15
CA TRP A 298 -12.02 22.09 4.92
C TRP A 298 -11.78 21.70 6.39
N LEU A 299 -10.57 21.25 6.76
CA LEU A 299 -10.20 20.94 8.16
C LEU A 299 -9.34 22.05 8.80
N GLU A 300 -8.78 22.97 8.03
CA GLU A 300 -7.95 24.08 8.55
C GLU A 300 -8.65 24.91 9.63
N PRO A 301 -9.96 25.22 9.54
CA PRO A 301 -10.65 25.94 10.62
C PRO A 301 -10.63 25.25 11.98
N SER A 302 -10.39 23.94 12.01
CA SER A 302 -10.34 23.12 13.24
C SER A 302 -8.91 22.73 13.64
N ARG A 303 -7.88 23.32 13.07
CA ARG A 303 -6.47 22.95 13.26
C ARG A 303 -6.06 22.81 14.72
N ASP A 304 -6.34 23.80 15.55
CA ASP A 304 -5.93 23.79 16.96
C ASP A 304 -6.58 22.63 17.75
N GLN A 305 -7.85 22.36 17.48
CA GLN A 305 -8.57 21.26 18.10
C GLN A 305 -8.02 19.91 17.63
N ILE A 306 -7.74 19.78 16.34
CA ILE A 306 -7.14 18.57 15.77
C ILE A 306 -5.77 18.32 16.38
N GLN A 307 -4.88 19.31 16.40
CA GLN A 307 -3.54 19.18 16.97
C GLN A 307 -3.56 18.76 18.46
N GLN A 308 -4.50 19.29 19.25
CA GLN A 308 -4.65 18.91 20.66
C GLN A 308 -5.14 17.46 20.84
N SER A 309 -5.80 16.88 19.86
CA SER A 309 -6.31 15.51 19.91
C SER A 309 -5.31 14.46 19.44
N LEU A 310 -4.29 14.88 18.67
CA LEU A 310 -3.30 13.97 18.12
C LEU A 310 -2.21 13.61 19.14
N THR A 311 -1.80 12.35 19.15
CA THR A 311 -0.62 11.91 19.90
C THR A 311 0.62 12.57 19.30
N GLU A 312 1.51 13.12 20.12
CA GLU A 312 2.75 13.72 19.66
C GLU A 312 3.66 12.69 18.98
N ILE A 313 4.27 13.08 17.85
CA ILE A 313 5.29 12.30 17.14
C ILE A 313 6.52 13.15 16.89
N ASN A 314 7.70 12.53 16.95
CA ASN A 314 8.98 13.12 16.63
C ASN A 314 9.53 12.51 15.33
N VAL A 315 9.87 13.33 14.35
CA VAL A 315 10.32 12.94 13.02
C VAL A 315 11.78 13.37 12.80
#